data_8c648fe3e4dfa8c21724297aea6e731d
#
_entry.id   8c648fe3e4dfa8c21724297aea6e731d
#
_cell.length_a   1.000
_cell.length_b   1.000
_cell.length_c   1.000
_cell.angle_alpha   90.00
_cell.angle_beta   90.00
_cell.angle_gamma   90.00
#
_symmetry.space_group_name_H-M   'P 1'
#
loop_
_entity.id
_entity.type
_entity.pdbx_description
1 polymer ?
#
loop_
_entity_poly.entity_id
_entity_poly.type
_entity_poly.pdbx_seq_one_letter_code
_entity_poly.pdbx_strand_id
1 'polypeptide(L)'
;VLVAYWFKHDLDRIKARFKVREIKTSADIRDWNAGKIPVAVIHPASAGHGLNLQAGGSTLIWFGLTWSLELYQQTNARLWRQGQSETVVIHHIITNGTVDNHVLKALQSKEKTQNSLIAAVKAELYK
;
A
#
# COMPACT_ATOMS: atom_id res chain seq x y z
N VAL A 1 -11.76 3.79 -1.10
CA VAL A 1 -10.36 4.04 -0.73
C VAL A 1 -9.74 2.76 -0.16
N LEU A 2 -8.61 2.37 -0.71
CA LEU A 2 -7.84 1.23 -0.22
C LEU A 2 -6.65 1.75 0.58
N VAL A 3 -6.49 1.26 1.81
CA VAL A 3 -5.39 1.65 2.69
C VAL A 3 -4.46 0.46 2.89
N ALA A 4 -3.20 0.62 2.51
CA ALA A 4 -2.16 -0.38 2.73
C ALA A 4 -1.43 -0.07 4.04
N TYR A 5 -1.29 -1.05 4.90
CA TYR A 5 -0.58 -0.92 6.16
C TYR A 5 0.54 -1.97 6.23
N TRP A 6 1.53 -1.75 7.09
CA TRP A 6 2.64 -2.69 7.25
C TRP A 6 2.67 -3.32 8.65
N PHE A 7 2.54 -2.50 9.68
CA PHE A 7 2.57 -2.98 11.06
C PHE A 7 1.17 -3.16 11.64
N LYS A 8 0.97 -4.16 12.49
CA LYS A 8 -0.31 -4.42 13.13
C LYS A 8 -0.80 -3.23 13.96
N HIS A 9 0.09 -2.49 14.61
CA HIS A 9 -0.31 -1.31 15.37
C HIS A 9 -0.88 -0.19 14.48
N ASP A 10 -0.45 -0.11 13.24
CA ASP A 10 -1.03 0.81 12.26
C ASP A 10 -2.48 0.41 11.93
N LEU A 11 -2.71 -0.89 11.75
CA LEU A 11 -4.05 -1.41 11.53
C LEU A 11 -4.97 -1.10 12.70
N ASP A 12 -4.49 -1.29 13.92
CA ASP A 12 -5.26 -1.01 15.13
C ASP A 12 -5.62 0.48 15.22
N ARG A 13 -4.71 1.37 14.87
CA ARG A 13 -4.95 2.82 14.80
C ARG A 13 -6.01 3.18 13.78
N ILE A 14 -5.95 2.58 12.61
CA ILE A 14 -6.94 2.81 11.55
C ILE A 14 -8.32 2.35 12.03
N LYS A 15 -8.41 1.15 12.58
CA LYS A 15 -9.67 0.59 13.07
C LYS A 15 -10.27 1.38 14.23
N ALA A 16 -9.44 2.03 15.05
CA ALA A 16 -9.88 2.83 16.17
C ALA A 16 -10.58 4.13 15.74
N ARG A 17 -10.26 4.65 14.55
CA ARG A 17 -10.77 5.93 14.05
C ARG A 17 -11.77 5.81 12.92
N PHE A 18 -11.68 4.73 12.14
CA PHE A 18 -12.49 4.56 10.94
C PHE A 18 -13.14 3.19 10.94
N LYS A 19 -14.36 3.14 10.39
CA LYS A 19 -15.01 1.88 10.10
C LYS A 19 -14.43 1.32 8.80
N VAL A 20 -13.57 0.33 8.91
CA VAL A 20 -12.88 -0.27 7.76
C VAL A 20 -13.12 -1.77 7.69
N ARG A 21 -12.97 -2.33 6.51
CA ARG A 21 -13.02 -3.77 6.29
C ARG A 21 -11.69 -4.24 5.74
N GLU A 22 -11.13 -5.28 6.37
CA GLU A 22 -9.86 -5.85 5.93
C GLU A 22 -10.07 -6.82 4.77
N ILE A 23 -9.27 -6.68 3.72
CA ILE A 23 -9.35 -7.55 2.54
C ILE A 23 -8.53 -8.81 2.80
N LYS A 24 -9.19 -9.93 3.07
CA LYS A 24 -8.55 -11.23 3.35
C LYS A 24 -9.12 -12.38 2.54
N THR A 25 -10.40 -12.33 2.20
CA THR A 25 -11.11 -13.45 1.57
C THR A 25 -11.63 -13.08 0.20
N SER A 26 -12.03 -14.09 -0.57
CA SER A 26 -12.68 -13.87 -1.87
C SER A 26 -13.96 -13.04 -1.75
N ALA A 27 -14.70 -13.21 -0.66
CA ALA A 27 -15.91 -12.41 -0.39
C ALA A 27 -15.56 -10.93 -0.20
N ASP A 28 -14.47 -10.62 0.51
CA ASP A 28 -13.99 -9.25 0.70
C ASP A 28 -13.64 -8.61 -0.64
N ILE A 29 -12.94 -9.34 -1.50
CA ILE A 29 -12.55 -8.87 -2.84
C ILE A 29 -13.78 -8.58 -3.69
N ARG A 30 -14.77 -9.47 -3.68
CA ARG A 30 -16.02 -9.27 -4.43
C ARG A 30 -16.78 -8.04 -3.94
N ASP A 31 -16.89 -7.86 -2.63
CA ASP A 31 -17.59 -6.73 -2.04
C ASP A 31 -16.87 -5.41 -2.33
N TRP A 32 -15.55 -5.42 -2.30
CA TRP A 32 -14.75 -4.26 -2.70
C TRP A 32 -15.00 -3.90 -4.18
N ASN A 33 -14.90 -4.87 -5.07
CA ASN A 33 -15.09 -4.64 -6.50
C ASN A 33 -16.53 -4.26 -6.87
N ALA A 34 -17.50 -4.65 -6.04
CA ALA A 34 -18.90 -4.26 -6.21
C ALA A 34 -19.19 -2.86 -5.65
N GLY A 35 -18.21 -2.17 -5.09
CA GLY A 35 -18.37 -0.83 -4.52
C GLY A 35 -19.07 -0.81 -3.16
N LYS A 36 -19.12 -1.93 -2.47
CA LYS A 36 -19.81 -2.04 -1.17
C LYS A 36 -18.95 -1.62 0.03
N ILE A 37 -17.65 -1.46 -0.17
CA ILE A 37 -16.71 -1.12 0.90
C ILE A 37 -16.14 0.27 0.65
N PRO A 38 -16.56 1.30 1.42
CA PRO A 38 -16.04 2.65 1.24
C PRO A 38 -14.57 2.79 1.59
N VAL A 39 -14.13 2.13 2.66
CA VAL A 39 -12.74 2.12 3.11
C VAL A 39 -12.33 0.69 3.42
N ALA A 40 -11.36 0.19 2.70
CA ALA A 40 -10.79 -1.14 2.93
C ALA A 40 -9.33 -1.02 3.35
N VAL A 41 -8.85 -1.97 4.12
CA VAL A 41 -7.44 -2.08 4.50
C VAL A 41 -6.87 -3.38 3.98
N ILE A 42 -5.60 -3.35 3.59
CA ILE A 42 -4.90 -4.52 3.07
C ILE A 42 -3.45 -4.53 3.55
N HIS A 43 -2.97 -5.72 3.92
CA HIS A 43 -1.55 -5.92 4.17
C HIS A 43 -0.88 -6.40 2.88
N PRO A 44 0.21 -5.76 2.43
CA PRO A 44 0.84 -6.13 1.16
C PRO A 44 1.25 -7.60 1.04
N ALA A 45 1.68 -8.21 2.14
CA ALA A 45 2.14 -9.61 2.13
C ALA A 45 1.01 -10.63 2.26
N SER A 46 -0.17 -10.26 2.77
CA SER A 46 -1.26 -11.21 3.05
C SER A 46 -2.16 -11.48 1.86
N ALA A 47 -2.21 -10.56 0.93
CA ALA A 47 -3.04 -10.71 -0.26
C ALA A 47 -2.22 -11.37 -1.36
N GLY A 48 -2.64 -12.52 -1.82
CA GLY A 48 -1.93 -13.28 -2.85
C GLY A 48 -1.64 -12.49 -4.12
N HIS A 49 -0.75 -13.04 -4.95
CA HIS A 49 -0.39 -12.42 -6.22
C HIS A 49 -1.58 -12.33 -7.17
N GLY A 50 -1.63 -11.28 -7.94
CA GLY A 50 -2.59 -11.15 -9.03
C GLY A 50 -4.00 -10.74 -8.64
N LEU A 51 -4.23 -10.28 -7.41
CA LEU A 51 -5.52 -9.75 -7.02
C LEU A 51 -5.87 -8.51 -7.84
N ASN A 52 -7.07 -8.52 -8.40
CA ASN A 52 -7.57 -7.38 -9.16
C ASN A 52 -8.59 -6.62 -8.31
N LEU A 53 -8.22 -5.42 -7.88
CA LEU A 53 -9.06 -4.55 -7.06
C LEU A 53 -9.44 -3.26 -7.78
N GLN A 54 -9.15 -3.18 -9.07
CA GLN A 54 -9.35 -1.95 -9.86
C GLN A 54 -10.81 -1.52 -9.99
N ALA A 55 -11.74 -2.46 -9.96
CA ALA A 55 -13.17 -2.14 -10.11
C ALA A 55 -13.77 -1.45 -8.89
N GLY A 56 -13.18 -1.62 -7.72
CA GLY A 56 -13.70 -1.06 -6.47
C GLY A 56 -13.21 0.34 -6.13
N GLY A 57 -12.19 0.84 -6.82
CA GLY A 57 -11.67 2.17 -6.55
C GLY A 57 -10.36 2.46 -7.24
N SER A 58 -9.93 3.71 -7.14
CA SER A 58 -8.71 4.22 -7.79
C SER A 58 -7.80 4.99 -6.83
N THR A 59 -8.11 5.02 -5.55
CA THR A 59 -7.30 5.71 -4.55
C THR A 59 -6.67 4.71 -3.58
N LEU A 60 -5.35 4.76 -3.48
CA LEU A 60 -4.56 3.94 -2.55
C LEU A 60 -3.82 4.87 -1.59
N ILE A 61 -3.91 4.56 -0.30
CA ILE A 61 -3.20 5.30 0.74
C ILE A 61 -2.25 4.34 1.44
N TRP A 62 -0.96 4.64 1.41
CA TRP A 62 0.04 3.93 2.18
C TRP A 62 0.11 4.52 3.59
N PHE A 63 -0.37 3.78 4.56
CA PHE A 63 -0.26 4.13 5.97
C PHE A 63 0.98 3.46 6.55
N GLY A 64 2.09 4.19 6.50
CA GLY A 64 3.41 3.61 6.67
C GLY A 64 3.90 2.95 5.37
N LEU A 65 5.19 2.77 5.25
CA LEU A 65 5.80 2.21 4.04
C LEU A 65 6.36 0.82 4.30
N THR A 66 6.24 -0.04 3.30
CA THR A 66 6.96 -1.32 3.29
C THR A 66 8.40 -1.10 2.83
N TRP A 67 9.33 -1.89 3.36
CA TRP A 67 10.73 -1.89 2.94
C TRP A 67 10.99 -2.90 1.80
N SER A 68 9.94 -3.45 1.23
CA SER A 68 10.02 -4.35 0.08
C SER A 68 9.52 -3.64 -1.17
N LEU A 69 10.41 -3.41 -2.12
CA LEU A 69 10.05 -2.80 -3.40
C LEU A 69 9.04 -3.68 -4.16
N GLU A 70 9.23 -4.99 -4.13
CA GLU A 70 8.33 -5.93 -4.78
C GLU A 70 6.90 -5.81 -4.24
N LEU A 71 6.74 -5.82 -2.92
CA LEU A 71 5.42 -5.69 -2.29
C LEU A 71 4.80 -4.33 -2.56
N TYR A 72 5.61 -3.27 -2.59
CA TYR A 72 5.14 -1.93 -2.92
C TYR A 72 4.57 -1.88 -4.34
N GLN A 73 5.31 -2.38 -5.31
CA GLN A 73 4.89 -2.40 -6.71
C GLN A 73 3.68 -3.30 -6.93
N GLN A 74 3.66 -4.49 -6.33
CA GLN A 74 2.53 -5.41 -6.43
C GLN A 74 1.25 -4.82 -5.86
N THR A 75 1.34 -4.15 -4.71
CA THR A 75 0.18 -3.55 -4.07
C THR A 75 -0.38 -2.40 -4.91
N ASN A 76 0.48 -1.53 -5.43
CA ASN A 76 0.06 -0.45 -6.32
C ASN A 76 -0.60 -1.00 -7.60
N ALA A 77 -0.08 -2.09 -8.13
CA ALA A 77 -0.58 -2.71 -9.35
C ALA A 77 -1.97 -3.34 -9.20
N ARG A 78 -2.47 -3.53 -7.98
CA ARG A 78 -3.83 -4.04 -7.76
C ARG A 78 -4.90 -3.06 -8.20
N LEU A 79 -4.62 -1.76 -8.11
CA LEU A 79 -5.49 -0.70 -8.60
C LEU A 79 -5.04 -0.20 -9.96
N TRP A 80 -3.74 -0.04 -10.14
CA TRP A 80 -3.15 0.49 -11.38
C TRP A 80 -2.85 -0.65 -12.36
N ARG A 81 -3.87 -1.08 -13.06
CA ARG A 81 -3.79 -2.19 -14.03
C ARG A 81 -4.41 -1.79 -15.36
N GLN A 82 -4.09 -2.57 -16.39
CA GLN A 82 -4.76 -2.45 -17.68
C GLN A 82 -6.28 -2.65 -17.50
N GLY A 83 -7.06 -1.75 -18.06
CA GLY A 83 -8.52 -1.76 -17.90
C GLY A 83 -9.04 -0.84 -16.80
N GLN A 84 -8.16 -0.18 -16.03
CA GLN A 84 -8.57 0.85 -15.08
C GLN A 84 -9.04 2.08 -15.82
N SER A 85 -10.32 2.46 -15.62
CA SER A 85 -10.93 3.61 -16.30
C SER A 85 -10.67 4.93 -15.58
N GLU A 86 -10.30 4.87 -14.31
CA GLU A 86 -10.08 6.05 -13.48
C GLU A 86 -8.58 6.33 -13.29
N THR A 87 -8.25 7.59 -13.03
CA THR A 87 -6.89 7.96 -12.65
C THR A 87 -6.58 7.39 -11.27
N VAL A 88 -5.54 6.58 -11.17
CA VAL A 88 -5.10 6.03 -9.89
C VAL A 88 -4.26 7.08 -9.16
N VAL A 89 -4.68 7.39 -7.93
CA VAL A 89 -3.98 8.33 -7.05
C VAL A 89 -3.40 7.54 -5.87
N ILE A 90 -2.11 7.68 -5.65
CA ILE A 90 -1.38 7.00 -4.58
C ILE A 90 -0.87 8.03 -3.60
N HIS A 91 -1.37 7.97 -2.36
CA HIS A 91 -0.95 8.84 -1.27
C HIS A 91 -0.03 8.09 -0.32
N HIS A 92 0.95 8.80 0.23
CA HIS A 92 1.86 8.24 1.22
C HIS A 92 1.78 9.05 2.51
N ILE A 93 1.40 8.39 3.60
CA ILE A 93 1.45 9.00 4.94
C ILE A 93 2.77 8.63 5.57
N ILE A 94 3.68 9.57 5.67
CA ILE A 94 5.03 9.37 6.18
C ILE A 94 5.32 10.36 7.31
N THR A 95 6.31 10.03 8.13
CA THR A 95 6.82 10.94 9.16
C THR A 95 8.06 11.66 8.63
N ASN A 96 7.99 12.98 8.54
CA ASN A 96 9.11 13.80 8.07
C ASN A 96 10.33 13.65 8.99
N GLY A 97 11.52 13.64 8.38
CA GLY A 97 12.78 13.55 9.10
C GLY A 97 13.12 12.16 9.62
N THR A 98 12.36 11.15 9.23
CA THR A 98 12.58 9.75 9.60
C THR A 98 13.10 8.93 8.42
N VAL A 99 13.33 7.64 8.66
CA VAL A 99 13.69 6.68 7.62
C VAL A 99 12.64 6.61 6.50
N ASP A 100 11.37 6.92 6.79
CA ASP A 100 10.29 6.90 5.80
C ASP A 100 10.59 7.80 4.59
N ASN A 101 11.20 8.97 4.79
CA ASN A 101 11.57 9.86 3.68
C ASN A 101 12.55 9.19 2.73
N HIS A 102 13.54 8.48 3.25
CA HIS A 102 14.54 7.78 2.45
C HIS A 102 13.94 6.57 1.75
N VAL A 103 13.08 5.84 2.44
CA VAL A 103 12.37 4.68 1.86
C VAL A 103 11.48 5.13 0.71
N LEU A 104 10.68 6.18 0.90
CA LEU A 104 9.80 6.70 -0.14
C LEU A 104 10.60 7.16 -1.36
N LYS A 105 11.70 7.88 -1.15
CA LYS A 105 12.57 8.35 -2.22
C LYS A 105 13.17 7.18 -3.02
N ALA A 106 13.61 6.13 -2.34
CA ALA A 106 14.13 4.93 -2.99
C ALA A 106 13.03 4.20 -3.79
N LEU A 107 11.83 4.10 -3.24
CA LEU A 107 10.69 3.46 -3.92
C LEU A 107 10.26 4.21 -5.18
N GLN A 108 10.41 5.53 -5.20
CA GLN A 108 10.01 6.39 -6.32
C GLN A 108 11.12 6.63 -7.33
N SER A 109 12.35 6.20 -7.05
CA SER A 109 13.48 6.44 -7.94
C SER A 109 13.36 5.62 -9.23
N LYS A 110 14.02 6.09 -10.30
CA LYS A 110 14.06 5.37 -11.58
C LYS A 110 14.86 4.07 -11.48
N GLU A 111 15.79 3.98 -10.54
CA GLU A 111 16.59 2.81 -10.26
C GLU A 111 15.94 1.93 -9.19
N LYS A 112 14.69 1.61 -9.35
CA LYS A 112 13.89 0.85 -8.38
C LYS A 112 14.40 -0.57 -8.19
N THR A 113 15.43 -0.73 -7.38
CA THR A 113 15.95 -2.05 -7.01
C THR A 113 15.81 -2.27 -5.51
N GLN A 114 15.70 -3.53 -5.11
CA GLN A 114 15.66 -3.89 -3.69
C GLN A 114 16.95 -3.46 -2.98
N ASN A 115 18.08 -3.53 -3.66
CA ASN A 115 19.36 -3.09 -3.10
C ASN A 115 19.39 -1.60 -2.81
N SER A 116 18.83 -0.77 -3.71
CA SER A 116 18.72 0.68 -3.48
C SER A 116 17.88 0.98 -2.26
N LEU A 117 16.78 0.27 -2.08
CA LEU A 117 15.90 0.43 -0.93
C LEU A 117 16.61 0.05 0.38
N ILE A 118 17.29 -1.09 0.40
CA ILE A 118 18.05 -1.55 1.57
C ILE A 118 19.16 -0.55 1.91
N ALA A 119 19.87 -0.04 0.91
CA ALA A 119 20.92 0.95 1.11
C ALA A 119 20.37 2.25 1.74
N ALA A 120 19.21 2.72 1.29
CA ALA A 120 18.56 3.89 1.84
C ALA A 120 18.17 3.69 3.31
N VAL A 121 17.63 2.53 3.66
CA VAL A 121 17.27 2.18 5.04
C VAL A 121 18.52 2.13 5.92
N LYS A 122 19.58 1.46 5.46
CA LYS A 122 20.84 1.37 6.21
C LYS A 122 21.48 2.72 6.43
N ALA A 123 21.50 3.58 5.43
CA ALA A 123 22.06 4.93 5.54
C ALA A 123 21.38 5.73 6.65
N GLU A 124 20.07 5.57 6.83
CA GLU A 124 19.33 6.26 7.87
C GLU A 124 19.54 5.64 9.25
N LEU A 125 19.59 4.31 9.35
CA LEU A 125 19.75 3.60 10.62
C LEU A 125 21.17 3.75 11.23
N TYR A 126 22.19 3.84 10.38
CA TYR A 126 23.60 3.89 10.82
C TYR A 126 24.24 5.26 10.62
N LYS A 127 23.43 6.25 10.57
CA LYS A 127 23.83 7.64 10.36
C LYS A 127 24.54 8.24 11.60
#